data_e5f8c95d83dc8311129aa9e745792f05
#
_entry.id   e5f8c95d83dc8311129aa9e745792f05
#
_cell.length_a   1.000
_cell.length_b   1.000
_cell.length_c   1.000
_cell.angle_alpha   90.00
_cell.angle_beta   90.00
_cell.angle_gamma   90.00
#
_symmetry.space_group_name_H-M   'P 1'
#
loop_
_entity.id
_entity.type
_entity.pdbx_description
1 polymer ?
#
loop_
_entity_poly.entity_id
_entity_poly.type
_entity_poly.pdbx_seq_one_letter_code
_entity_poly.pdbx_strand_id
1 'polypeptide(L)'
;PHEITRRGLVRTFQNVRVFEHLNVLENVEVAVPENNKTGFLQNIFAFSKIRLSDRFIKDKASECLKMVGLASLSLRSSSSLTFGQQRLLGIARALACKPKILLLDEPSAGLNREETLALSRVIEKIHQKKIAIFIIEHDIEMLMSLVQRIIVLDKGRKIMEGTPDEIKGEEKV
;
A
#
# COMPACT_ATOMS: atom_id res chain seq x y z
N PRO A 1 14.06 1.33 10.54
CA PRO A 1 12.88 1.21 9.63
C PRO A 1 13.13 0.25 8.47
N HIS A 2 14.27 0.36 7.75
CA HIS A 2 14.54 -0.47 6.56
C HIS A 2 14.65 -1.97 6.84
N GLU A 3 15.13 -2.39 8.01
CA GLU A 3 15.14 -3.81 8.41
C GLU A 3 13.74 -4.40 8.57
N ILE A 4 12.81 -3.62 9.10
CA ILE A 4 11.40 -4.02 9.26
C ILE A 4 10.80 -4.26 7.89
N THR A 5 11.02 -3.34 6.95
CA THR A 5 10.57 -3.48 5.55
C THR A 5 11.18 -4.72 4.88
N ARG A 6 12.47 -5.00 5.10
CA ARG A 6 13.14 -6.21 4.59
C ARG A 6 12.55 -7.51 5.14
N ARG A 7 12.02 -7.48 6.37
CA ARG A 7 11.30 -8.61 6.96
C ARG A 7 9.87 -8.77 6.42
N GLY A 8 9.42 -7.83 5.59
CA GLY A 8 8.13 -7.86 4.91
C GLY A 8 7.00 -7.13 5.62
N LEU A 9 7.29 -6.32 6.64
CA LEU A 9 6.30 -5.46 7.28
C LEU A 9 6.42 -4.04 6.70
N VAL A 10 5.38 -3.57 6.03
CA VAL A 10 5.33 -2.24 5.42
C VAL A 10 4.12 -1.48 5.95
N ARG A 11 4.33 -0.21 6.31
CA ARG A 11 3.28 0.69 6.79
C ARG A 11 3.09 1.83 5.79
N THR A 12 1.85 2.15 5.48
CA THR A 12 1.49 3.43 4.86
C THR A 12 1.29 4.48 5.95
N PHE A 13 1.57 5.73 5.65
CA PHE A 13 1.34 6.84 6.57
C PHE A 13 0.09 7.60 6.16
N GLN A 14 -0.61 8.18 7.14
CA GLN A 14 -1.79 9.01 6.94
C GLN A 14 -1.54 10.15 5.94
N ASN A 15 -0.37 10.79 5.99
CA ASN A 15 0.05 11.78 5.01
C ASN A 15 0.95 11.15 3.94
N VAL A 16 0.37 10.82 2.79
CA VAL A 16 1.13 10.31 1.65
C VAL A 16 1.95 11.44 1.05
N ARG A 17 3.27 11.41 1.30
CA ARG A 17 4.20 12.29 0.61
C ARG A 17 4.56 11.67 -0.74
N VAL A 18 4.06 12.26 -1.82
CA VAL A 18 4.47 11.92 -3.18
C VAL A 18 5.74 12.69 -3.55
N PHE A 19 6.56 12.12 -4.41
CA PHE A 19 7.69 12.83 -5.02
C PHE A 19 7.15 13.65 -6.20
N GLU A 20 6.85 14.93 -5.95
CA GLU A 20 6.14 15.81 -6.90
C GLU A 20 6.87 15.99 -8.24
N HIS A 21 8.20 15.88 -8.24
CA HIS A 21 9.04 15.99 -9.43
C HIS A 21 9.09 14.70 -10.28
N LEU A 22 8.52 13.62 -9.78
CA LEU A 22 8.45 12.34 -10.45
C LEU A 22 7.04 12.09 -10.99
N ASN A 23 6.94 11.36 -12.11
CA ASN A 23 5.66 10.85 -12.56
C ASN A 23 5.16 9.70 -11.65
N VAL A 24 3.93 9.24 -11.89
CA VAL A 24 3.27 8.21 -11.07
C VAL A 24 4.06 6.90 -11.09
N LEU A 25 4.59 6.49 -12.24
CA LEU A 25 5.37 5.26 -12.36
C LEU A 25 6.70 5.37 -11.61
N GLU A 26 7.45 6.44 -11.82
CA GLU A 26 8.72 6.70 -11.15
C GLU A 26 8.58 6.75 -9.63
N ASN A 27 7.47 7.29 -9.12
CA ASN A 27 7.16 7.26 -7.68
C ASN A 27 7.12 5.84 -7.11
N VAL A 28 6.65 4.86 -7.90
CA VAL A 28 6.61 3.46 -7.47
C VAL A 28 7.94 2.76 -7.71
N GLU A 29 8.63 3.07 -8.81
CA GLU A 29 9.97 2.52 -9.14
C GLU A 29 10.96 2.73 -8.00
N VAL A 30 10.98 3.93 -7.40
CA VAL A 30 11.86 4.25 -6.24
C VAL A 30 11.63 3.32 -5.04
N ALA A 31 10.44 2.74 -4.91
CA ALA A 31 10.12 1.84 -3.80
C ALA A 31 10.42 0.36 -4.09
N VAL A 32 10.76 0.00 -5.33
CA VAL A 32 11.12 -1.38 -5.70
C VAL A 32 12.51 -1.70 -5.13
N PRO A 33 12.65 -2.72 -4.27
CA PRO A 33 13.95 -3.08 -3.72
C PRO A 33 14.88 -3.55 -4.83
N GLU A 34 16.00 -2.88 -5.00
CA GLU A 34 17.08 -3.40 -5.82
C GLU A 34 17.68 -4.64 -5.15
N ASN A 35 17.63 -5.76 -5.85
CA ASN A 35 18.36 -6.97 -5.44
C ASN A 35 19.86 -6.84 -5.75
N ASN A 36 20.45 -5.70 -5.47
CA ASN A 36 21.88 -5.45 -5.68
C ASN A 36 22.71 -6.22 -4.65
N LYS A 37 22.84 -7.54 -4.85
CA LYS A 37 23.95 -8.34 -4.33
C LYS A 37 25.19 -8.23 -5.22
N THR A 38 25.32 -7.16 -6.01
CA THR A 38 26.49 -6.99 -6.88
C THR A 38 27.60 -6.31 -6.11
N GLY A 39 28.62 -7.09 -5.75
CA GLY A 39 29.88 -6.56 -5.22
C GLY A 39 30.54 -5.61 -6.23
N PHE A 40 31.36 -4.70 -5.71
CA PHE A 40 32.07 -3.63 -6.43
C PHE A 40 32.77 -4.08 -7.74
N LEU A 41 33.22 -5.34 -7.82
CA LEU A 41 33.91 -5.91 -9.00
C LEU A 41 32.97 -6.30 -10.17
N GLN A 42 31.66 -6.40 -9.94
CA GLN A 42 30.69 -6.77 -11.01
C GLN A 42 30.17 -5.57 -11.80
N ASN A 43 30.44 -4.34 -11.35
CA ASN A 43 30.00 -3.13 -12.05
C ASN A 43 30.76 -2.85 -13.35
N ILE A 44 31.90 -3.48 -13.59
CA ILE A 44 32.73 -3.26 -14.79
C ILE A 44 32.12 -3.91 -16.06
N PHE A 45 31.27 -4.95 -15.89
CA PHE A 45 30.57 -5.63 -17.00
C PHE A 45 29.05 -5.32 -17.03
N ALA A 46 28.63 -4.21 -16.47
CA ALA A 46 27.24 -3.99 -16.01
C ALA A 46 26.28 -3.39 -17.04
N PHE A 47 26.70 -3.01 -18.26
CA PHE A 47 25.80 -2.34 -19.21
C PHE A 47 24.57 -3.18 -19.60
N SER A 48 24.71 -4.49 -19.73
CA SER A 48 23.58 -5.37 -20.03
C SER A 48 22.71 -5.68 -18.79
N LYS A 49 23.33 -5.74 -17.60
CA LYS A 49 22.63 -5.96 -16.32
C LYS A 49 21.81 -4.75 -15.86
N ILE A 50 22.30 -3.54 -16.12
CA ILE A 50 21.59 -2.29 -15.80
C ILE A 50 20.25 -2.25 -16.58
N ARG A 51 20.25 -2.50 -17.86
CA ARG A 51 19.02 -2.54 -18.67
C ARG A 51 18.01 -3.60 -18.23
N LEU A 52 18.48 -4.76 -17.76
CA LEU A 52 17.60 -5.82 -17.25
C LEU A 52 17.02 -5.46 -15.88
N SER A 53 17.83 -4.79 -15.04
CA SER A 53 17.37 -4.25 -13.74
C SER A 53 16.30 -3.19 -13.93
N ASP A 54 16.53 -2.23 -14.82
CA ASP A 54 15.58 -1.13 -15.09
C ASP A 54 14.24 -1.66 -15.62
N ARG A 55 14.29 -2.63 -16.53
CA ARG A 55 13.08 -3.27 -17.06
C ARG A 55 12.32 -4.02 -15.96
N PHE A 56 13.02 -4.75 -15.09
CA PHE A 56 12.40 -5.47 -13.98
C PHE A 56 11.73 -4.50 -12.99
N ILE A 57 12.41 -3.39 -12.63
CA ILE A 57 11.86 -2.35 -11.74
C ILE A 57 10.59 -1.75 -12.34
N LYS A 58 10.64 -1.39 -13.62
CA LYS A 58 9.52 -0.82 -14.36
C LYS A 58 8.32 -1.78 -14.46
N ASP A 59 8.58 -3.05 -14.75
CA ASP A 59 7.53 -4.07 -14.84
C ASP A 59 6.86 -4.26 -13.46
N LYS A 60 7.65 -4.32 -12.37
CA LYS A 60 7.13 -4.43 -11.01
C LYS A 60 6.33 -3.21 -10.58
N ALA A 61 6.81 -2.01 -10.87
CA ALA A 61 6.09 -0.77 -10.60
C ALA A 61 4.75 -0.74 -11.36
N SER A 62 4.78 -1.13 -12.64
CA SER A 62 3.57 -1.21 -13.47
C SER A 62 2.54 -2.22 -12.94
N GLU A 63 2.99 -3.39 -12.44
CA GLU A 63 2.12 -4.37 -11.78
C GLU A 63 1.44 -3.78 -10.54
N CYS A 64 2.19 -3.04 -9.71
CA CYS A 64 1.64 -2.38 -8.53
C CYS A 64 0.61 -1.31 -8.91
N LEU A 65 0.89 -0.49 -9.94
CA LEU A 65 -0.05 0.51 -10.44
C LEU A 65 -1.33 -0.12 -11.01
N LYS A 66 -1.22 -1.25 -11.73
CA LYS A 66 -2.40 -2.00 -12.20
C LYS A 66 -3.26 -2.49 -11.04
N MET A 67 -2.63 -2.97 -9.97
CA MET A 67 -3.34 -3.48 -8.79
C MET A 67 -4.19 -2.39 -8.12
N VAL A 68 -3.67 -1.17 -8.03
CA VAL A 68 -4.38 -0.04 -7.42
C VAL A 68 -5.23 0.78 -8.42
N GLY A 69 -5.27 0.39 -9.69
CA GLY A 69 -6.08 1.06 -10.70
C GLY A 69 -5.49 2.36 -11.27
N LEU A 70 -4.20 2.62 -11.09
CA LEU A 70 -3.52 3.84 -11.56
C LEU A 70 -2.70 3.65 -12.84
N ALA A 71 -2.82 2.50 -13.53
CA ALA A 71 -1.99 2.19 -14.69
C ALA A 71 -2.13 3.21 -15.84
N SER A 72 -3.33 3.73 -16.09
CA SER A 72 -3.59 4.74 -17.12
C SER A 72 -2.98 6.11 -16.81
N LEU A 73 -2.61 6.34 -15.55
CA LEU A 73 -2.01 7.60 -15.08
C LEU A 73 -0.49 7.51 -14.92
N SER A 74 0.13 6.38 -15.29
CA SER A 74 1.53 6.06 -15.03
C SER A 74 2.53 7.16 -15.42
N LEU A 75 2.29 7.83 -16.55
CA LEU A 75 3.17 8.88 -17.08
C LEU A 75 2.75 10.31 -16.66
N ARG A 76 1.66 10.45 -15.91
CA ARG A 76 1.24 11.76 -15.40
C ARG A 76 2.13 12.23 -14.26
N SER A 77 2.25 13.54 -14.09
CA SER A 77 2.88 14.11 -12.88
C SER A 77 2.11 13.67 -11.64
N SER A 78 2.80 13.24 -10.61
CA SER A 78 2.18 12.83 -9.34
C SER A 78 1.46 14.00 -8.64
N SER A 79 1.88 15.23 -8.89
CA SER A 79 1.23 16.45 -8.37
C SER A 79 -0.15 16.70 -8.96
N SER A 80 -0.49 16.12 -10.13
CA SER A 80 -1.79 16.25 -10.77
C SER A 80 -2.84 15.25 -10.26
N LEU A 81 -2.46 14.35 -9.37
CA LEU A 81 -3.35 13.33 -8.80
C LEU A 81 -4.31 13.93 -7.78
N THR A 82 -5.57 13.45 -7.77
CA THR A 82 -6.50 13.74 -6.68
C THR A 82 -5.99 13.15 -5.37
N PHE A 83 -6.55 13.61 -4.25
CA PHE A 83 -6.19 13.10 -2.93
C PHE A 83 -6.36 11.58 -2.82
N GLY A 84 -7.49 11.03 -3.31
CA GLY A 84 -7.73 9.60 -3.36
C GLY A 84 -6.71 8.85 -4.23
N GLN A 85 -6.34 9.41 -5.39
CA GLN A 85 -5.31 8.83 -6.25
C GLN A 85 -3.93 8.84 -5.60
N GLN A 86 -3.58 9.89 -4.84
CA GLN A 86 -2.33 9.93 -4.06
C GLN A 86 -2.31 8.86 -2.97
N ARG A 87 -3.44 8.60 -2.29
CA ARG A 87 -3.59 7.48 -1.35
C ARG A 87 -3.30 6.14 -2.03
N LEU A 88 -3.92 5.88 -3.18
CA LEU A 88 -3.67 4.67 -3.96
C LEU A 88 -2.21 4.56 -4.42
N LEU A 89 -1.59 5.68 -4.80
CA LEU A 89 -0.15 5.71 -5.13
C LEU A 89 0.72 5.34 -3.92
N GLY A 90 0.38 5.80 -2.72
CA GLY A 90 1.02 5.39 -1.47
C GLY A 90 0.95 3.88 -1.23
N ILE A 91 -0.21 3.28 -1.48
CA ILE A 91 -0.41 1.83 -1.40
C ILE A 91 0.42 1.10 -2.48
N ALA A 92 0.45 1.60 -3.72
CA ALA A 92 1.28 1.02 -4.79
C ALA A 92 2.77 1.00 -4.41
N ARG A 93 3.28 2.08 -3.82
CA ARG A 93 4.66 2.16 -3.29
C ARG A 93 4.91 1.14 -2.18
N ALA A 94 3.95 0.98 -1.27
CA ALA A 94 4.05 -0.04 -0.22
C ALA A 94 4.09 -1.46 -0.79
N LEU A 95 3.26 -1.76 -1.81
CA LEU A 95 3.24 -3.05 -2.50
C LEU A 95 4.54 -3.34 -3.26
N ALA A 96 5.17 -2.31 -3.83
CA ALA A 96 6.46 -2.44 -4.52
C ALA A 96 7.55 -3.00 -3.59
N CYS A 97 7.48 -2.74 -2.27
CA CYS A 97 8.37 -3.32 -1.27
C CYS A 97 8.14 -4.82 -1.00
N LYS A 98 7.19 -5.48 -1.69
CA LYS A 98 6.83 -6.90 -1.53
C LYS A 98 6.47 -7.27 -0.08
N PRO A 99 5.48 -6.61 0.52
CA PRO A 99 5.12 -6.86 1.90
C PRO A 99 4.52 -8.26 2.09
N LYS A 100 4.79 -8.87 3.26
CA LYS A 100 4.03 -9.99 3.80
C LYS A 100 2.86 -9.50 4.63
N ILE A 101 3.06 -8.37 5.30
CA ILE A 101 2.08 -7.68 6.14
C ILE A 101 2.07 -6.20 5.72
N LEU A 102 0.89 -5.69 5.42
CA LEU A 102 0.65 -4.28 5.09
C LEU A 102 -0.15 -3.63 6.22
N LEU A 103 0.43 -2.59 6.83
CA LEU A 103 -0.25 -1.76 7.82
C LEU A 103 -0.82 -0.54 7.13
N LEU A 104 -2.12 -0.36 7.21
CA LEU A 104 -2.85 0.80 6.69
C LEU A 104 -3.34 1.64 7.87
N ASP A 105 -2.92 2.89 7.90
CA ASP A 105 -3.23 3.84 8.96
C ASP A 105 -4.18 4.91 8.41
N GLU A 106 -5.45 4.84 8.83
CA GLU A 106 -6.57 5.67 8.36
C GLU A 106 -6.59 5.87 6.83
N PRO A 107 -6.61 4.77 6.05
CA PRO A 107 -6.50 4.88 4.59
C PRO A 107 -7.71 5.57 3.94
N SER A 108 -8.89 5.60 4.58
CA SER A 108 -10.11 6.26 4.08
C SER A 108 -10.21 7.74 4.46
N ALA A 109 -9.38 8.23 5.39
CA ALA A 109 -9.49 9.60 5.89
C ALA A 109 -9.45 10.64 4.76
N GLY A 110 -10.50 11.47 4.68
CA GLY A 110 -10.65 12.52 3.66
C GLY A 110 -11.12 12.06 2.28
N LEU A 111 -11.45 10.78 2.11
CA LEU A 111 -12.04 10.24 0.90
C LEU A 111 -13.56 10.42 0.89
N ASN A 112 -14.13 10.63 -0.30
CA ASN A 112 -15.58 10.52 -0.48
C ASN A 112 -15.99 9.04 -0.56
N ARG A 113 -17.33 8.79 -0.57
CA ARG A 113 -17.88 7.43 -0.57
C ARG A 113 -17.42 6.58 -1.75
N GLU A 114 -17.33 7.17 -2.94
CA GLU A 114 -16.89 6.43 -4.15
C GLU A 114 -15.42 6.06 -4.06
N GLU A 115 -14.58 6.97 -3.58
CA GLU A 115 -13.16 6.74 -3.36
C GLU A 115 -12.91 5.69 -2.26
N THR A 116 -13.71 5.70 -1.18
CA THR A 116 -13.66 4.70 -0.12
C THR A 116 -14.03 3.30 -0.66
N LEU A 117 -15.08 3.20 -1.47
CA LEU A 117 -15.45 1.94 -2.13
C LEU A 117 -14.36 1.44 -3.09
N ALA A 118 -13.73 2.36 -3.84
CA ALA A 118 -12.62 2.01 -4.72
C ALA A 118 -11.42 1.51 -3.92
N LEU A 119 -11.11 2.14 -2.80
CA LEU A 119 -10.06 1.73 -1.87
C LEU A 119 -10.34 0.34 -1.29
N SER A 120 -11.55 0.08 -0.82
CA SER A 120 -11.97 -1.23 -0.27
C SER A 120 -11.73 -2.35 -1.28
N ARG A 121 -12.13 -2.16 -2.54
CA ARG A 121 -11.88 -3.12 -3.63
C ARG A 121 -10.38 -3.37 -3.88
N VAL A 122 -9.56 -2.35 -3.72
CA VAL A 122 -8.09 -2.48 -3.83
C VAL A 122 -7.54 -3.31 -2.67
N ILE A 123 -8.00 -3.05 -1.44
CA ILE A 123 -7.60 -3.79 -0.25
C ILE A 123 -7.97 -5.27 -0.37
N GLU A 124 -9.19 -5.59 -0.82
CA GLU A 124 -9.62 -6.97 -1.09
C GLU A 124 -8.71 -7.67 -2.10
N LYS A 125 -8.40 -7.01 -3.23
CA LYS A 125 -7.48 -7.56 -4.25
C LYS A 125 -6.10 -7.83 -3.69
N ILE A 126 -5.60 -6.97 -2.80
CA ILE A 126 -4.30 -7.17 -2.13
C ILE A 126 -4.37 -8.38 -1.21
N HIS A 127 -5.45 -8.53 -0.43
CA HIS A 127 -5.65 -9.67 0.45
C HIS A 127 -5.72 -11.00 -0.31
N GLN A 128 -6.38 -11.03 -1.47
CA GLN A 128 -6.42 -12.19 -2.37
C GLN A 128 -5.03 -12.64 -2.84
N LYS A 129 -4.03 -11.75 -2.82
CA LYS A 129 -2.61 -12.08 -3.08
C LYS A 129 -1.88 -12.67 -1.87
N LYS A 130 -2.63 -13.03 -0.80
CA LYS A 130 -2.11 -13.60 0.45
C LYS A 130 -1.19 -12.64 1.22
N ILE A 131 -1.38 -11.35 1.06
CA ILE A 131 -0.77 -10.32 1.90
C ILE A 131 -1.68 -10.13 3.10
N ALA A 132 -1.15 -10.30 4.31
CA ALA A 132 -1.89 -9.99 5.52
C ALA A 132 -2.04 -8.46 5.64
N ILE A 133 -3.25 -8.00 6.00
CA ILE A 133 -3.53 -6.57 6.10
C ILE A 133 -3.98 -6.27 7.52
N PHE A 134 -3.39 -5.24 8.11
CA PHE A 134 -3.82 -4.67 9.37
C PHE A 134 -4.24 -3.22 9.11
N ILE A 135 -5.48 -2.88 9.49
CA ILE A 135 -6.07 -1.57 9.22
C ILE A 135 -6.39 -0.90 10.55
N ILE A 136 -5.99 0.36 10.70
CA ILE A 136 -6.48 1.25 11.75
C ILE A 136 -7.44 2.20 11.08
N GLU A 137 -8.69 2.20 11.50
CA GLU A 137 -9.75 3.02 10.91
C GLU A 137 -10.82 3.37 11.95
N HIS A 138 -11.49 4.47 11.70
CA HIS A 138 -12.65 4.91 12.45
C HIS A 138 -13.95 4.87 11.62
N ASP A 139 -13.85 4.59 10.33
CA ASP A 139 -14.99 4.29 9.45
C ASP A 139 -15.45 2.84 9.68
N ILE A 140 -16.41 2.69 10.60
CA ILE A 140 -16.93 1.38 11.00
C ILE A 140 -17.64 0.70 9.82
N GLU A 141 -18.37 1.44 8.96
CA GLU A 141 -19.08 0.89 7.81
C GLU A 141 -18.10 0.20 6.84
N MET A 142 -17.00 0.87 6.53
CA MET A 142 -15.93 0.30 5.72
C MET A 142 -15.33 -0.96 6.37
N LEU A 143 -14.98 -0.90 7.66
CA LEU A 143 -14.35 -2.02 8.35
C LEU A 143 -15.26 -3.25 8.40
N MET A 144 -16.53 -3.08 8.76
CA MET A 144 -17.49 -4.19 8.87
C MET A 144 -17.67 -4.96 7.57
N SER A 145 -17.52 -4.31 6.42
CA SER A 145 -17.62 -4.95 5.11
C SER A 145 -16.36 -5.62 4.62
N LEU A 146 -15.19 -5.29 5.20
CA LEU A 146 -13.89 -5.59 4.61
C LEU A 146 -13.06 -6.60 5.42
N VAL A 147 -13.19 -6.59 6.75
CA VAL A 147 -12.27 -7.33 7.62
C VAL A 147 -12.87 -8.61 8.17
N GLN A 148 -12.02 -9.58 8.53
CA GLN A 148 -12.44 -10.84 9.14
C GLN A 148 -12.47 -10.77 10.66
N ARG A 149 -11.74 -9.81 11.25
CA ARG A 149 -11.57 -9.67 12.70
C ARG A 149 -11.38 -8.20 13.06
N ILE A 150 -12.01 -7.78 14.13
CA ILE A 150 -11.95 -6.41 14.65
C ILE A 150 -11.45 -6.47 16.09
N ILE A 151 -10.57 -5.54 16.43
CA ILE A 151 -10.14 -5.24 17.80
C ILE A 151 -10.57 -3.81 18.10
N VAL A 152 -11.43 -3.64 19.10
CA VAL A 152 -11.90 -2.33 19.53
C VAL A 152 -11.03 -1.83 20.69
N LEU A 153 -10.54 -0.61 20.56
CA LEU A 153 -9.72 0.04 21.58
C LEU A 153 -10.45 1.28 22.13
N ASP A 154 -10.49 1.42 23.46
CA ASP A 154 -10.86 2.68 24.14
C ASP A 154 -9.75 3.08 25.09
N LYS A 155 -9.30 4.34 25.01
CA LYS A 155 -8.24 4.92 25.86
C LYS A 155 -7.01 4.03 25.99
N GLY A 156 -6.61 3.37 24.88
CA GLY A 156 -5.44 2.49 24.82
C GLY A 156 -5.66 1.10 25.43
N ARG A 157 -6.89 0.74 25.81
CA ARG A 157 -7.23 -0.59 26.31
C ARG A 157 -8.10 -1.33 25.31
N LYS A 158 -7.81 -2.61 25.10
CA LYS A 158 -8.67 -3.49 24.32
C LYS A 158 -9.96 -3.73 25.12
N ILE A 159 -11.10 -3.29 24.56
CA ILE A 159 -12.41 -3.48 25.18
C ILE A 159 -13.17 -4.64 24.55
N MET A 160 -12.93 -4.93 23.28
CA MET A 160 -13.60 -6.00 22.57
C MET A 160 -12.71 -6.55 21.43
N GLU A 161 -12.98 -7.78 21.03
CA GLU A 161 -12.36 -8.44 19.89
C GLU A 161 -13.31 -9.52 19.38
N GLY A 162 -13.54 -9.54 18.04
CA GLY A 162 -14.43 -10.52 17.42
C GLY A 162 -14.54 -10.34 15.92
N THR A 163 -15.42 -11.11 15.31
CA THR A 163 -15.84 -10.91 13.92
C THR A 163 -16.73 -9.67 13.80
N PRO A 164 -16.94 -9.12 12.59
CA PRO A 164 -17.86 -8.01 12.38
C PRO A 164 -19.27 -8.26 12.93
N ASP A 165 -19.80 -9.48 12.80
CA ASP A 165 -21.14 -9.82 13.27
C ASP A 165 -21.21 -9.86 14.80
N GLU A 166 -20.18 -10.37 15.47
CA GLU A 166 -20.09 -10.36 16.94
C GLU A 166 -20.02 -8.94 17.48
N ILE A 167 -19.22 -8.06 16.83
CA ILE A 167 -19.07 -6.66 17.25
C ILE A 167 -20.39 -5.88 17.08
N LYS A 168 -21.16 -6.13 15.99
CA LYS A 168 -22.46 -5.48 15.78
C LYS A 168 -23.51 -5.85 16.82
N GLY A 169 -23.42 -7.03 17.41
CA GLY A 169 -24.40 -7.52 18.40
C GLY A 169 -24.23 -6.93 19.80
N GLU A 170 -23.15 -6.21 20.06
CA GLU A 170 -22.84 -5.67 21.39
C GLU A 170 -23.27 -4.20 21.52
N GLU A 171 -24.13 -3.89 22.48
CA GLU A 171 -24.65 -2.52 22.76
C GLU A 171 -23.57 -1.49 23.16
N LYS A 172 -22.31 -1.88 23.27
CA LYS A 172 -21.22 -1.01 23.81
C LYS A 172 -20.34 -0.38 22.73
N VAL A 173 -20.66 -0.51 21.46
CA VAL A 173 -19.83 0.01 20.35
C VAL A 173 -20.54 1.12 19.60
#